data_44e86520143789a17c3c9a9762a214f1
#
_entry.id   44e86520143789a17c3c9a9762a214f1
#
_cell.length_a   1.000
_cell.length_b   1.000
_cell.length_c   1.000
_cell.angle_alpha   90.00
_cell.angle_beta   90.00
_cell.angle_gamma   90.00
#
_symmetry.space_group_name_H-M   'P 1'
#
loop_
_entity.id
_entity.type
_entity.pdbx_description
1 polymer ?
#
loop_
_entity_poly.entity_id
_entity_poly.type
_entity_poly.pdbx_seq_one_letter_code
_entity_poly.pdbx_strand_id
1 'polypeptide(L)'
;MEEHRQRVASATTAATLGDLQSLVSDLQTTSSPVKLPDLKPERSAVAIGAGAGWGIRIATAVVLVILGIAIGWGLYGNTSSPLSFETDPGAKADGIPATVLTAPRQLQSLGGLNGLFQQMKTKFGDTKGFDLTIFDDYASLERPDPNEPRRVLRYSYRGGWDDPSETSVSSDARLVDLAAFDVPTFVGLIRGAPETLGIDPAEVKQIHISVGPNSDITAPPESIEISVYVSPQFGNSGYIEFNGDASVKRISYPSP
;
A
#
# COMPACT_ATOMS: atom_id res chain seq x y z
N MET A 1 -33.39 -7.65 7.06
CA MET A 1 -32.07 -7.06 6.71
C MET A 1 -32.00 -5.55 6.94
N GLU A 2 -33.10 -4.84 6.85
CA GLU A 2 -33.20 -3.38 7.07
C GLU A 2 -32.90 -3.02 8.55
N GLU A 3 -33.46 -3.76 9.48
CA GLU A 3 -33.33 -3.54 10.93
C GLU A 3 -31.86 -3.67 11.43
N HIS A 4 -31.11 -4.63 10.87
CA HIS A 4 -29.69 -4.79 11.18
C HIS A 4 -28.85 -3.58 10.72
N ARG A 5 -29.13 -3.04 9.53
CA ARG A 5 -28.45 -1.84 9.01
C ARG A 5 -28.74 -0.61 9.86
N GLN A 6 -29.99 -0.47 10.30
CA GLN A 6 -30.41 0.65 11.13
C GLN A 6 -29.76 0.61 12.52
N ARG A 7 -29.63 -0.58 13.13
CA ARG A 7 -28.94 -0.78 14.41
C ARG A 7 -27.42 -0.50 14.29
N VAL A 8 -26.77 -0.95 13.21
CA VAL A 8 -25.36 -0.65 12.98
C VAL A 8 -25.14 0.86 12.79
N ALA A 9 -26.01 1.55 12.05
CA ALA A 9 -25.93 2.99 11.88
C ALA A 9 -26.12 3.73 13.22
N SER A 10 -27.04 3.29 14.06
CA SER A 10 -27.27 3.89 15.39
C SER A 10 -26.08 3.63 16.33
N ALA A 11 -25.43 2.47 16.25
CA ALA A 11 -24.25 2.15 17.05
C ALA A 11 -23.03 3.01 16.65
N THR A 12 -22.89 3.37 15.37
CA THR A 12 -21.79 4.23 14.91
C THR A 12 -21.96 5.70 15.29
N THR A 13 -23.19 6.12 15.65
CA THR A 13 -23.51 7.49 16.08
C THR A 13 -23.70 7.62 17.58
N ALA A 14 -23.62 6.53 18.36
CA ALA A 14 -23.75 6.53 19.80
C ALA A 14 -22.60 7.33 20.45
N ALA A 15 -22.96 8.36 21.23
CA ALA A 15 -22.00 9.22 21.90
C ALA A 15 -21.70 8.79 23.34
N THR A 16 -22.53 7.92 23.94
CA THR A 16 -22.39 7.44 25.32
C THR A 16 -22.50 5.91 25.44
N LEU A 17 -21.92 5.38 26.51
CA LEU A 17 -22.01 3.96 26.82
C LEU A 17 -23.47 3.52 27.08
N GLY A 18 -24.34 4.42 27.60
CA GLY A 18 -25.77 4.21 27.81
C GLY A 18 -26.53 4.02 26.51
N ASP A 19 -26.14 4.75 25.45
CA ASP A 19 -26.77 4.63 24.13
C ASP A 19 -26.47 3.24 23.52
N LEU A 20 -25.24 2.75 23.67
CA LEU A 20 -24.86 1.39 23.24
C LEU A 20 -25.56 0.31 24.04
N GLN A 21 -25.73 0.50 25.37
CA GLN A 21 -26.36 -0.45 26.21
C GLN A 21 -27.85 -0.60 25.89
N SER A 22 -28.53 0.48 25.47
CA SER A 22 -29.94 0.43 25.06
C SER A 22 -30.17 -0.36 23.77
N LEU A 23 -29.19 -0.32 22.83
CA LEU A 23 -29.23 -1.03 21.55
C LEU A 23 -29.06 -2.56 21.71
N VAL A 24 -28.44 -3.00 22.82
CA VAL A 24 -28.15 -4.42 23.07
C VAL A 24 -29.14 -5.02 24.07
N SER A 25 -29.91 -4.21 24.82
CA SER A 25 -30.78 -4.65 25.88
C SER A 25 -31.91 -5.61 25.44
N ASP A 26 -32.38 -5.48 24.22
CA ASP A 26 -33.42 -6.34 23.65
C ASP A 26 -32.88 -7.66 23.07
N LEU A 27 -31.58 -7.75 22.79
CA LEU A 27 -30.95 -9.00 22.34
C LEU A 27 -30.75 -10.01 23.45
N GLN A 28 -30.78 -9.58 24.70
CA GLN A 28 -30.63 -10.46 25.88
C GLN A 28 -31.92 -11.13 26.33
N THR A 29 -33.07 -10.77 25.78
CA THR A 29 -34.37 -11.33 26.17
C THR A 29 -34.72 -12.66 25.51
N THR A 30 -33.92 -13.14 24.55
CA THR A 30 -34.26 -14.37 23.78
C THR A 30 -33.36 -15.57 24.07
N SER A 31 -32.44 -15.50 25.04
CA SER A 31 -31.63 -16.64 25.46
C SER A 31 -31.82 -16.88 26.97
N SER A 32 -32.14 -18.12 27.32
CA SER A 32 -32.38 -18.62 28.68
C SER A 32 -31.46 -17.97 29.72
N PRO A 33 -32.01 -17.56 30.89
CA PRO A 33 -31.21 -16.95 31.93
C PRO A 33 -30.18 -17.96 32.45
N VAL A 34 -28.92 -17.67 32.21
CA VAL A 34 -27.84 -18.34 32.95
C VAL A 34 -27.98 -17.91 34.39
N LYS A 35 -28.45 -18.83 35.27
CA LYS A 35 -28.43 -18.62 36.69
C LYS A 35 -26.99 -18.44 37.15
N LEU A 36 -26.61 -17.19 37.39
CA LEU A 36 -25.40 -16.88 38.17
C LEU A 36 -25.59 -17.47 39.58
N PRO A 37 -24.59 -18.14 40.16
CA PRO A 37 -24.64 -18.61 41.53
C PRO A 37 -24.82 -17.41 42.46
N ASP A 38 -25.82 -17.47 43.30
CA ASP A 38 -26.08 -16.49 44.36
C ASP A 38 -24.93 -16.59 45.36
N LEU A 39 -23.97 -15.66 45.24
CA LEU A 39 -22.95 -15.48 46.28
C LEU A 39 -23.62 -14.80 47.47
N LYS A 40 -24.23 -15.63 48.35
CA LYS A 40 -24.62 -15.18 49.70
C LYS A 40 -23.33 -14.68 50.38
N PRO A 41 -23.28 -13.43 50.84
CA PRO A 41 -22.22 -13.03 51.71
C PRO A 41 -22.43 -13.71 53.06
N GLU A 42 -21.63 -14.72 53.40
CA GLU A 42 -21.50 -15.18 54.77
C GLU A 42 -20.95 -14.02 55.59
N ARG A 43 -21.87 -13.32 56.27
CA ARG A 43 -21.51 -12.36 57.31
C ARG A 43 -21.04 -13.14 58.51
N SER A 44 -19.79 -13.49 58.57
CA SER A 44 -19.13 -13.74 59.85
C SER A 44 -19.09 -12.43 60.62
N ALA A 45 -20.08 -12.22 61.45
CA ALA A 45 -20.11 -11.14 62.40
C ALA A 45 -19.04 -11.42 63.49
N VAL A 46 -17.84 -10.88 63.29
CA VAL A 46 -16.92 -10.66 64.39
C VAL A 46 -17.52 -9.51 65.21
N ALA A 47 -18.19 -9.84 66.30
CA ALA A 47 -18.65 -8.88 67.26
C ALA A 47 -17.44 -8.22 67.95
N ILE A 48 -16.98 -7.10 67.40
CA ILE A 48 -16.08 -6.20 68.09
C ILE A 48 -16.93 -5.27 68.95
N GLY A 49 -16.77 -5.41 70.24
CA GLY A 49 -17.54 -4.73 71.28
C GLY A 49 -17.65 -3.22 71.09
N ALA A 50 -18.82 -2.71 71.42
CA ALA A 50 -19.15 -1.29 71.43
C ALA A 50 -18.19 -0.56 72.40
N GLY A 51 -17.28 0.23 71.88
CA GLY A 51 -16.41 1.05 72.74
C GLY A 51 -15.17 1.63 72.06
N ALA A 52 -14.80 1.19 70.89
CA ALA A 52 -13.65 1.74 70.15
C ALA A 52 -14.08 2.98 69.35
N GLY A 53 -13.54 4.13 69.74
CA GLY A 53 -13.83 5.41 69.11
C GLY A 53 -13.53 5.40 67.62
N TRP A 54 -14.15 6.30 66.88
CA TRP A 54 -14.09 6.42 65.42
C TRP A 54 -12.65 6.43 64.88
N GLY A 55 -11.68 6.92 65.66
CA GLY A 55 -10.25 6.91 65.32
C GLY A 55 -9.65 5.52 65.13
N ILE A 56 -10.03 4.51 65.90
CA ILE A 56 -9.55 3.12 65.75
C ILE A 56 -10.07 2.48 64.48
N ARG A 57 -11.29 2.79 64.06
CA ARG A 57 -11.90 2.27 62.83
C ARG A 57 -11.19 2.84 61.59
N ILE A 58 -10.83 4.14 61.63
CA ILE A 58 -10.08 4.78 60.57
C ILE A 58 -8.67 4.22 60.53
N ALA A 59 -8.01 4.05 61.67
CA ALA A 59 -6.65 3.48 61.73
C ALA A 59 -6.62 2.04 61.19
N THR A 60 -7.63 1.20 61.50
CA THR A 60 -7.72 -0.18 60.98
C THR A 60 -7.95 -0.18 59.48
N ALA A 61 -8.81 0.70 58.98
CA ALA A 61 -9.06 0.81 57.55
C ALA A 61 -7.79 1.24 56.77
N VAL A 62 -7.04 2.21 57.30
CA VAL A 62 -5.76 2.68 56.69
C VAL A 62 -4.74 1.54 56.67
N VAL A 63 -4.58 0.81 57.78
CA VAL A 63 -3.66 -0.33 57.86
C VAL A 63 -4.04 -1.42 56.84
N LEU A 64 -5.32 -1.74 56.68
CA LEU A 64 -5.77 -2.73 55.73
C LEU A 64 -5.54 -2.27 54.28
N VAL A 65 -5.72 -1.00 53.99
CA VAL A 65 -5.43 -0.44 52.65
C VAL A 65 -3.93 -0.50 52.36
N ILE A 66 -3.06 -0.10 53.31
CA ILE A 66 -1.63 -0.19 53.17
C ILE A 66 -1.17 -1.65 52.99
N LEU A 67 -1.74 -2.57 53.78
CA LEU A 67 -1.43 -3.99 53.66
C LEU A 67 -1.90 -4.54 52.31
N GLY A 68 -3.08 -4.14 51.85
CA GLY A 68 -3.60 -4.49 50.51
C GLY A 68 -2.72 -4.00 49.39
N ILE A 69 -2.23 -2.76 49.48
CA ILE A 69 -1.28 -2.19 48.51
C ILE A 69 0.07 -2.92 48.57
N ALA A 70 0.59 -3.22 49.79
CA ALA A 70 1.85 -3.93 49.94
C ALA A 70 1.78 -5.38 49.41
N ILE A 71 0.69 -6.09 49.71
CA ILE A 71 0.47 -7.43 49.17
C ILE A 71 0.23 -7.38 47.65
N GLY A 72 -0.58 -6.43 47.18
CA GLY A 72 -0.79 -6.22 45.74
C GLY A 72 0.51 -5.92 45.01
N TRP A 73 1.34 -5.05 45.57
CA TRP A 73 2.64 -4.72 44.97
C TRP A 73 3.67 -5.86 45.08
N GLY A 74 3.65 -6.62 46.21
CA GLY A 74 4.51 -7.79 46.39
C GLY A 74 4.17 -8.97 45.49
N LEU A 75 2.86 -9.18 45.23
CA LEU A 75 2.39 -10.26 44.35
C LEU A 75 2.31 -9.88 42.88
N TYR A 76 2.04 -8.62 42.57
CA TYR A 76 1.79 -8.17 41.20
C TYR A 76 2.72 -7.06 40.71
N GLY A 77 3.42 -6.37 41.61
CA GLY A 77 4.32 -5.27 41.24
C GLY A 77 5.58 -5.71 40.47
N ASN A 78 5.87 -7.01 40.47
CA ASN A 78 7.00 -7.59 39.73
C ASN A 78 6.56 -8.49 38.58
N THR A 79 5.26 -8.60 38.34
CA THR A 79 4.76 -9.24 37.12
C THR A 79 4.67 -8.19 36.04
N SER A 80 5.52 -8.31 35.03
CA SER A 80 5.38 -7.55 33.80
C SER A 80 3.96 -7.73 33.29
N SER A 81 3.25 -6.62 33.09
CA SER A 81 1.90 -6.68 32.50
C SER A 81 1.98 -7.49 31.20
N PRO A 82 1.07 -8.45 30.94
CA PRO A 82 1.03 -9.13 29.64
C PRO A 82 0.80 -8.15 28.48
N LEU A 83 0.50 -6.89 28.79
CA LEU A 83 0.39 -5.77 27.86
C LEU A 83 1.62 -4.85 27.90
N SER A 84 2.68 -5.17 28.67
CA SER A 84 3.94 -4.41 28.63
C SER A 84 4.74 -4.90 27.41
N PHE A 85 4.78 -4.11 26.38
CA PHE A 85 5.55 -4.36 25.17
C PHE A 85 7.08 -4.42 25.40
N GLU A 86 7.57 -4.05 26.59
CA GLU A 86 8.98 -4.14 26.98
C GLU A 86 9.49 -5.59 27.12
N THR A 87 8.60 -6.56 27.36
CA THR A 87 8.95 -7.99 27.43
C THR A 87 8.67 -8.74 26.13
N ASP A 88 8.02 -8.09 25.15
CA ASP A 88 7.84 -8.65 23.82
C ASP A 88 9.20 -8.64 23.09
N PRO A 89 9.71 -9.80 22.66
CA PRO A 89 10.93 -9.84 21.85
C PRO A 89 10.84 -8.98 20.58
N GLY A 90 9.63 -8.77 20.03
CA GLY A 90 9.36 -7.90 18.90
C GLY A 90 9.35 -6.41 19.22
N ALA A 91 9.21 -6.04 20.50
CA ALA A 91 9.22 -4.63 20.93
C ALA A 91 10.62 -4.06 21.20
N LYS A 92 11.67 -4.91 21.19
CA LYS A 92 13.05 -4.46 21.34
C LYS A 92 13.49 -3.78 20.04
N ALA A 93 13.98 -2.54 20.17
CA ALA A 93 14.66 -1.89 19.06
C ALA A 93 15.85 -2.75 18.62
N ASP A 94 15.78 -3.30 17.42
CA ASP A 94 16.81 -4.17 16.84
C ASP A 94 18.00 -3.38 16.28
N GLY A 95 17.92 -2.04 16.30
CA GLY A 95 18.95 -1.15 15.78
C GLY A 95 19.03 -1.13 14.26
N ILE A 96 18.13 -1.82 13.56
CA ILE A 96 18.09 -1.83 12.10
C ILE A 96 17.38 -0.54 11.64
N PRO A 97 18.08 0.35 10.91
CA PRO A 97 17.43 1.54 10.38
C PRO A 97 16.39 1.16 9.34
N ALA A 98 15.25 1.83 9.35
CA ALA A 98 14.24 1.66 8.32
C ALA A 98 14.82 1.98 6.94
N THR A 99 14.79 1.03 6.02
CA THR A 99 15.14 1.26 4.62
C THR A 99 13.88 1.73 3.90
N VAL A 100 13.79 3.03 3.64
CA VAL A 100 12.70 3.60 2.86
C VAL A 100 12.98 3.34 1.38
N LEU A 101 12.20 2.46 0.77
CA LEU A 101 12.18 2.27 -0.67
C LEU A 101 11.36 3.43 -1.27
N THR A 102 12.03 4.50 -1.63
CA THR A 102 11.42 5.57 -2.40
C THR A 102 11.19 5.09 -3.82
N ALA A 103 9.94 5.15 -4.30
CA ALA A 103 9.67 4.96 -5.72
C ALA A 103 10.51 5.96 -6.53
N PRO A 104 11.09 5.56 -7.67
CA PRO A 104 11.85 6.46 -8.52
C PRO A 104 10.93 7.57 -9.03
N ARG A 105 11.16 8.82 -8.59
CA ARG A 105 10.33 9.97 -8.96
C ARG A 105 10.68 10.57 -10.31
N GLN A 106 11.66 10.06 -11.02
CA GLN A 106 12.10 10.55 -12.31
C GLN A 106 12.56 9.37 -13.18
N LEU A 107 11.65 8.42 -13.36
CA LEU A 107 11.96 7.21 -14.12
C LEU A 107 12.31 7.51 -15.57
N GLN A 108 11.79 8.60 -16.14
CA GLN A 108 12.08 9.09 -17.49
C GLN A 108 13.38 9.89 -17.60
N SER A 109 14.17 9.97 -16.53
CA SER A 109 15.51 10.54 -16.56
C SER A 109 16.55 9.52 -17.06
N LEU A 110 17.74 9.99 -17.42
CA LEU A 110 18.85 9.13 -17.82
C LEU A 110 19.17 8.06 -16.77
N GLY A 111 19.24 8.47 -15.50
CA GLY A 111 19.47 7.54 -14.37
C GLY A 111 18.30 6.59 -14.14
N GLY A 112 17.06 7.08 -14.30
CA GLY A 112 15.85 6.30 -14.14
C GLY A 112 15.72 5.19 -15.18
N LEU A 113 15.87 5.53 -16.46
CA LEU A 113 15.81 4.55 -17.57
C LEU A 113 16.93 3.52 -17.49
N ASN A 114 18.18 3.94 -17.27
CA ASN A 114 19.30 3.02 -17.10
C ASN A 114 19.09 2.10 -15.90
N GLY A 115 18.59 2.64 -14.78
CA GLY A 115 18.24 1.87 -13.58
C GLY A 115 17.15 0.84 -13.86
N LEU A 116 16.09 1.22 -14.59
CA LEU A 116 15.00 0.32 -14.98
C LEU A 116 15.52 -0.84 -15.82
N PHE A 117 16.31 -0.58 -16.86
CA PHE A 117 16.89 -1.62 -17.71
C PHE A 117 17.87 -2.51 -16.94
N GLN A 118 18.63 -1.95 -16.02
CA GLN A 118 19.49 -2.73 -15.13
C GLN A 118 18.66 -3.68 -14.24
N GLN A 119 17.54 -3.21 -13.69
CA GLN A 119 16.63 -4.01 -12.88
C GLN A 119 15.93 -5.11 -13.71
N MET A 120 15.60 -4.81 -14.98
CA MET A 120 15.10 -5.86 -15.90
C MET A 120 16.13 -6.97 -16.09
N LYS A 121 17.37 -6.63 -16.38
CA LYS A 121 18.47 -7.61 -16.52
C LYS A 121 18.70 -8.41 -15.23
N THR A 122 18.60 -7.76 -14.08
CA THR A 122 18.79 -8.43 -12.78
C THR A 122 17.68 -9.42 -12.49
N LYS A 123 16.40 -9.04 -12.71
CA LYS A 123 15.25 -9.91 -12.39
C LYS A 123 15.01 -10.98 -13.46
N PHE A 124 15.15 -10.62 -14.74
CA PHE A 124 14.71 -11.46 -15.85
C PHE A 124 15.87 -12.03 -16.70
N GLY A 125 17.10 -11.56 -16.49
CA GLY A 125 18.27 -11.96 -17.27
C GLY A 125 18.46 -11.20 -18.56
N ASP A 126 17.45 -10.47 -19.04
CA ASP A 126 17.45 -9.70 -20.29
C ASP A 126 16.54 -8.46 -20.22
N THR A 127 16.43 -7.73 -21.31
CA THR A 127 15.54 -6.56 -21.50
C THR A 127 14.41 -6.83 -22.49
N LYS A 128 14.12 -8.09 -22.79
CA LYS A 128 13.10 -8.46 -23.78
C LYS A 128 11.70 -8.37 -23.21
N GLY A 129 10.74 -8.00 -24.05
CA GLY A 129 9.33 -7.90 -23.71
C GLY A 129 8.46 -7.67 -24.94
N PHE A 130 7.15 -7.65 -24.71
CA PHE A 130 6.16 -7.31 -25.73
C PHE A 130 5.84 -5.81 -25.70
N ASP A 131 5.82 -5.22 -24.52
CA ASP A 131 5.57 -3.80 -24.27
C ASP A 131 6.22 -3.37 -22.96
N LEU A 132 6.69 -2.13 -22.94
CA LEU A 132 7.17 -1.45 -21.75
C LEU A 132 6.62 -0.03 -21.74
N THR A 133 5.63 0.21 -20.90
CA THR A 133 5.09 1.56 -20.68
C THR A 133 5.74 2.20 -19.46
N ILE A 134 6.30 3.40 -19.61
CA ILE A 134 7.08 4.10 -18.59
C ILE A 134 6.43 5.43 -18.27
N PHE A 135 5.99 5.57 -17.04
CA PHE A 135 5.50 6.82 -16.44
C PHE A 135 6.62 7.49 -15.63
N ASP A 136 6.33 8.60 -15.01
CA ASP A 136 7.31 9.35 -14.23
C ASP A 136 7.81 8.58 -12.98
N ASP A 137 6.90 7.86 -12.31
CA ASP A 137 7.15 7.18 -11.04
C ASP A 137 6.92 5.66 -11.06
N TYR A 138 6.46 5.10 -12.16
CA TYR A 138 6.28 3.66 -12.33
C TYR A 138 6.43 3.22 -13.78
N ALA A 139 6.61 1.91 -13.99
CA ALA A 139 6.56 1.30 -15.31
C ALA A 139 5.74 0.01 -15.30
N SER A 140 5.21 -0.34 -16.46
CA SER A 140 4.50 -1.61 -16.70
C SER A 140 5.21 -2.35 -17.83
N LEU A 141 5.55 -3.61 -17.60
CA LEU A 141 6.26 -4.47 -18.55
C LEU A 141 5.42 -5.72 -18.86
N GLU A 142 5.24 -6.01 -20.12
CA GLU A 142 4.61 -7.24 -20.59
C GLU A 142 5.64 -8.21 -21.16
N ARG A 143 5.63 -9.43 -20.64
CA ARG A 143 6.56 -10.51 -21.04
C ARG A 143 5.85 -11.83 -21.23
N PRO A 144 6.37 -12.76 -22.05
CA PRO A 144 5.86 -14.11 -22.10
C PRO A 144 6.03 -14.81 -20.74
N ASP A 145 5.07 -15.66 -20.36
CA ASP A 145 5.24 -16.57 -19.24
C ASP A 145 6.33 -17.58 -19.60
N PRO A 146 7.39 -17.74 -18.78
CA PRO A 146 8.44 -18.74 -19.03
C PRO A 146 7.91 -20.17 -19.09
N ASN A 147 6.79 -20.47 -18.42
CA ASN A 147 6.18 -21.80 -18.36
C ASN A 147 5.12 -22.02 -19.46
N GLU A 148 4.50 -20.95 -19.94
CA GLU A 148 3.45 -20.99 -20.94
C GLU A 148 3.60 -19.85 -21.94
N PRO A 149 4.33 -20.02 -23.05
CA PRO A 149 4.65 -18.94 -24.01
C PRO A 149 3.43 -18.25 -24.65
N ARG A 150 2.23 -18.83 -24.54
CA ARG A 150 0.96 -18.23 -25.00
C ARG A 150 0.34 -17.27 -23.98
N ARG A 151 0.87 -17.26 -22.76
CA ARG A 151 0.41 -16.41 -21.69
C ARG A 151 1.34 -15.21 -21.58
N VAL A 152 0.76 -14.05 -21.32
CA VAL A 152 1.51 -12.82 -21.01
C VAL A 152 1.41 -12.52 -19.52
N LEU A 153 2.54 -12.21 -18.95
CA LEU A 153 2.67 -11.72 -17.59
C LEU A 153 2.96 -10.23 -17.63
N ARG A 154 2.15 -9.46 -16.91
CA ARG A 154 2.35 -8.03 -16.70
C ARG A 154 2.97 -7.79 -15.34
N TYR A 155 4.09 -7.12 -15.33
CA TYR A 155 4.85 -6.73 -14.14
C TYR A 155 4.75 -5.21 -13.95
N SER A 156 4.53 -4.75 -12.72
CA SER A 156 4.66 -3.34 -12.37
C SER A 156 5.99 -3.09 -11.69
N TYR A 157 6.58 -1.93 -11.97
CA TYR A 157 7.81 -1.45 -11.35
C TYR A 157 7.57 -0.14 -10.62
N ARG A 158 7.85 -0.12 -9.30
CA ARG A 158 7.80 1.08 -8.45
C ARG A 158 9.03 1.14 -7.51
N GLY A 159 10.24 1.05 -8.11
CA GLY A 159 11.49 0.90 -7.35
C GLY A 159 11.85 -0.57 -7.08
N GLY A 160 10.96 -1.50 -7.41
CA GLY A 160 11.10 -2.95 -7.44
C GLY A 160 10.02 -3.52 -8.35
N TRP A 161 10.19 -4.75 -8.80
CA TRP A 161 9.20 -5.46 -9.60
C TRP A 161 8.23 -6.20 -8.70
N ASP A 162 6.93 -5.96 -8.88
CA ASP A 162 5.85 -6.68 -8.21
C ASP A 162 5.71 -8.12 -8.72
N ASP A 163 4.87 -8.91 -8.05
CA ASP A 163 4.42 -10.18 -8.58
C ASP A 163 3.56 -9.95 -9.83
N PRO A 164 3.70 -10.79 -10.87
CA PRO A 164 3.02 -10.57 -12.14
C PRO A 164 1.51 -10.82 -12.03
N SER A 165 0.76 -10.08 -12.81
CA SER A 165 -0.63 -10.39 -13.15
C SER A 165 -0.70 -10.99 -14.54
N GLU A 166 -1.67 -11.92 -14.76
CA GLU A 166 -1.91 -12.50 -16.07
C GLU A 166 -2.68 -11.53 -16.96
N THR A 167 -2.29 -11.48 -18.24
CA THR A 167 -3.00 -10.71 -19.25
C THR A 167 -3.06 -11.51 -20.56
N SER A 168 -3.91 -11.06 -21.48
CA SER A 168 -4.07 -11.72 -22.78
C SER A 168 -2.95 -11.29 -23.73
N VAL A 169 -2.46 -12.23 -24.53
CA VAL A 169 -1.56 -11.93 -25.66
C VAL A 169 -2.33 -11.18 -26.74
N SER A 170 -1.79 -10.06 -27.22
CA SER A 170 -2.23 -9.51 -28.49
C SER A 170 -1.80 -10.45 -29.63
N SER A 171 -2.63 -10.59 -30.67
CA SER A 171 -2.32 -11.43 -31.84
C SER A 171 -1.00 -11.05 -32.52
N ASP A 172 -0.57 -9.81 -32.35
CA ASP A 172 0.58 -9.20 -33.04
C ASP A 172 1.79 -9.03 -32.09
N ALA A 173 1.72 -9.59 -30.89
CA ALA A 173 2.78 -9.48 -29.90
C ALA A 173 4.07 -10.16 -30.40
N ARG A 174 5.12 -9.37 -30.57
CA ARG A 174 6.48 -9.82 -30.93
C ARG A 174 7.42 -9.51 -29.78
N LEU A 175 8.27 -10.47 -29.46
CA LEU A 175 9.27 -10.31 -28.43
C LEU A 175 10.46 -9.52 -28.98
N VAL A 176 10.71 -8.33 -28.47
CA VAL A 176 11.81 -7.45 -28.87
C VAL A 176 12.67 -7.06 -27.68
N ASP A 177 13.90 -6.57 -27.95
CA ASP A 177 14.74 -5.97 -26.91
C ASP A 177 14.28 -4.52 -26.66
N LEU A 178 13.59 -4.30 -25.56
CA LEU A 178 13.00 -3.02 -25.18
C LEU A 178 14.03 -1.96 -24.77
N ALA A 179 15.31 -2.34 -24.65
CA ALA A 179 16.42 -1.41 -24.41
C ALA A 179 17.27 -1.14 -25.66
N ALA A 180 16.83 -1.56 -26.85
CA ALA A 180 17.57 -1.43 -28.10
C ALA A 180 17.50 0.00 -28.69
N PHE A 181 17.76 1.02 -27.87
CA PHE A 181 17.82 2.42 -28.29
C PHE A 181 18.85 3.22 -27.49
N ASP A 182 19.25 4.39 -28.02
CA ASP A 182 20.16 5.30 -27.32
C ASP A 182 19.44 6.12 -26.27
N VAL A 183 19.57 5.71 -25.00
CA VAL A 183 18.87 6.33 -23.87
C VAL A 183 19.14 7.84 -23.74
N PRO A 184 20.39 8.35 -23.84
CA PRO A 184 20.66 9.79 -23.78
C PRO A 184 19.89 10.60 -24.83
N THR A 185 19.87 10.15 -26.08
CA THR A 185 19.13 10.78 -27.17
C THR A 185 17.64 10.82 -26.87
N PHE A 186 17.06 9.69 -26.44
CA PHE A 186 15.63 9.64 -26.13
C PHE A 186 15.23 10.49 -24.92
N VAL A 187 16.08 10.63 -23.90
CA VAL A 187 15.83 11.58 -22.80
C VAL A 187 15.72 13.02 -23.32
N GLY A 188 16.53 13.39 -24.32
CA GLY A 188 16.42 14.68 -24.98
C GLY A 188 15.08 14.85 -25.72
N LEU A 189 14.67 13.83 -26.49
CA LEU A 189 13.40 13.83 -27.23
C LEU A 189 12.18 13.89 -26.30
N ILE A 190 12.18 13.15 -25.19
CA ILE A 190 11.12 13.18 -24.19
C ILE A 190 10.96 14.58 -23.62
N ARG A 191 12.06 15.24 -23.27
CA ARG A 191 12.04 16.61 -22.72
C ARG A 191 11.55 17.64 -23.70
N GLY A 192 11.87 17.47 -25.00
CA GLY A 192 11.43 18.36 -26.07
C GLY A 192 10.04 18.05 -26.65
N ALA A 193 9.42 16.93 -26.24
CA ALA A 193 8.14 16.50 -26.79
C ALA A 193 6.98 17.50 -26.56
N PRO A 194 6.83 18.14 -25.38
CA PRO A 194 5.79 19.14 -25.16
C PRO A 194 5.88 20.29 -26.18
N GLU A 195 7.05 20.90 -26.31
CA GLU A 195 7.27 22.01 -27.23
C GLU A 195 7.05 21.58 -28.70
N THR A 196 7.51 20.38 -29.07
CA THR A 196 7.30 19.80 -30.41
C THR A 196 5.80 19.66 -30.73
N LEU A 197 4.99 19.33 -29.72
CA LEU A 197 3.54 19.17 -29.87
C LEU A 197 2.77 20.49 -29.69
N GLY A 198 3.44 21.59 -29.42
CA GLY A 198 2.81 22.89 -29.15
C GLY A 198 2.08 22.96 -27.80
N ILE A 199 2.46 22.10 -26.86
CA ILE A 199 1.94 22.09 -25.49
C ILE A 199 2.90 22.87 -24.62
N ASP A 200 2.39 23.84 -23.84
CA ASP A 200 3.22 24.57 -22.87
C ASP A 200 3.75 23.58 -21.81
N PRO A 201 5.07 23.49 -21.61
CA PRO A 201 5.66 22.62 -20.59
C PRO A 201 5.10 22.84 -19.19
N ALA A 202 4.63 24.05 -18.86
CA ALA A 202 4.01 24.37 -17.59
C ALA A 202 2.59 23.77 -17.43
N GLU A 203 1.94 23.45 -18.53
CA GLU A 203 0.60 22.85 -18.56
C GLU A 203 0.64 21.31 -18.65
N VAL A 204 1.83 20.71 -18.80
CA VAL A 204 1.96 19.25 -18.90
C VAL A 204 1.59 18.60 -17.57
N LYS A 205 0.57 17.77 -17.61
CA LYS A 205 0.15 16.94 -16.48
C LYS A 205 0.93 15.62 -16.41
N GLN A 206 1.14 14.98 -17.54
CA GLN A 206 1.76 13.67 -17.62
C GLN A 206 2.47 13.47 -18.96
N ILE A 207 3.64 12.86 -18.89
CA ILE A 207 4.28 12.24 -20.04
C ILE A 207 4.37 10.75 -19.78
N HIS A 208 4.07 9.91 -20.76
CA HIS A 208 4.41 8.50 -20.70
C HIS A 208 5.02 8.03 -22.02
N ILE A 209 5.83 7.00 -21.92
CA ILE A 209 6.58 6.43 -23.02
C ILE A 209 6.10 4.99 -23.18
N SER A 210 5.78 4.58 -24.38
CA SER A 210 5.56 3.17 -24.72
C SER A 210 6.67 2.70 -25.63
N VAL A 211 7.29 1.59 -25.30
CA VAL A 211 8.34 0.93 -26.10
C VAL A 211 7.85 -0.47 -26.44
N GLY A 212 7.78 -0.78 -27.71
CA GLY A 212 7.31 -2.09 -28.17
C GLY A 212 7.86 -2.45 -29.54
N PRO A 213 7.38 -3.55 -30.14
CA PRO A 213 7.74 -3.94 -31.50
C PRO A 213 7.25 -2.89 -32.50
N ASN A 214 8.05 -2.64 -33.54
CA ASN A 214 7.67 -1.69 -34.58
C ASN A 214 6.37 -2.15 -35.28
N SER A 215 5.39 -1.25 -35.36
CA SER A 215 4.09 -1.53 -35.97
C SER A 215 4.16 -1.66 -37.51
N ASP A 216 5.26 -1.22 -38.14
CA ASP A 216 5.48 -1.40 -39.58
C ASP A 216 5.91 -2.86 -39.85
N ILE A 217 5.04 -3.61 -40.55
CA ILE A 217 5.29 -5.01 -40.92
C ILE A 217 6.45 -5.19 -41.91
N THR A 218 6.89 -4.12 -42.54
CA THR A 218 8.04 -4.13 -43.46
C THR A 218 9.38 -3.87 -42.75
N ALA A 219 9.32 -3.41 -41.50
CA ALA A 219 10.51 -3.19 -40.68
C ALA A 219 11.10 -4.55 -40.20
N PRO A 220 12.41 -4.59 -39.89
CA PRO A 220 13.03 -5.78 -39.33
C PRO A 220 12.25 -6.30 -38.10
N PRO A 221 12.10 -7.63 -37.94
CA PRO A 221 11.26 -8.21 -36.86
C PRO A 221 11.70 -7.82 -35.44
N GLU A 222 12.98 -7.51 -35.25
CA GLU A 222 13.57 -7.11 -33.97
C GLU A 222 13.54 -5.59 -33.73
N SER A 223 13.07 -4.80 -34.74
CA SER A 223 13.00 -3.35 -34.58
C SER A 223 11.92 -2.93 -33.60
N ILE A 224 12.25 -1.88 -32.85
CA ILE A 224 11.34 -1.28 -31.86
C ILE A 224 10.76 0.04 -32.37
N GLU A 225 9.62 0.37 -31.78
CA GLU A 225 8.97 1.67 -31.90
C GLU A 225 8.85 2.27 -30.50
N ILE A 226 9.05 3.57 -30.40
CA ILE A 226 8.96 4.30 -29.16
C ILE A 226 7.96 5.43 -29.35
N SER A 227 6.90 5.43 -28.57
CA SER A 227 5.88 6.47 -28.58
C SER A 227 5.97 7.31 -27.31
N VAL A 228 6.04 8.62 -27.48
CA VAL A 228 6.05 9.60 -26.39
C VAL A 228 4.72 10.33 -26.39
N TYR A 229 3.91 10.10 -25.37
CA TYR A 229 2.60 10.72 -25.18
C TYR A 229 2.72 11.89 -24.21
N VAL A 230 2.16 13.03 -24.58
CA VAL A 230 2.12 14.22 -23.71
C VAL A 230 0.67 14.60 -23.48
N SER A 231 0.27 14.59 -22.22
CA SER A 231 -1.07 14.95 -21.80
C SER A 231 -1.04 16.24 -20.98
N PRO A 232 -1.67 17.32 -21.45
CA PRO A 232 -1.78 18.56 -20.69
C PRO A 232 -2.80 18.40 -19.55
N GLN A 233 -2.82 19.38 -18.63
CA GLN A 233 -3.78 19.42 -17.54
C GLN A 233 -5.21 19.64 -18.07
N PHE A 234 -5.34 20.41 -19.15
CA PHE A 234 -6.59 20.66 -19.86
C PHE A 234 -6.35 20.53 -21.36
N GLY A 235 -7.34 20.03 -22.08
CA GLY A 235 -7.27 19.85 -23.54
C GLY A 235 -6.90 18.43 -23.95
N ASN A 236 -6.57 18.27 -25.22
CA ASN A 236 -6.30 16.99 -25.84
C ASN A 236 -4.80 16.63 -25.78
N SER A 237 -4.51 15.34 -25.67
CA SER A 237 -3.14 14.82 -25.69
C SER A 237 -2.59 14.77 -27.11
N GLY A 238 -1.28 14.91 -27.23
CA GLY A 238 -0.55 14.63 -28.45
C GLY A 238 0.47 13.52 -28.24
N TYR A 239 1.03 12.98 -29.33
CA TYR A 239 2.07 11.98 -29.25
C TYR A 239 3.03 12.04 -30.44
N ILE A 240 4.23 11.51 -30.22
CA ILE A 240 5.27 11.40 -31.25
C ILE A 240 5.74 9.95 -31.25
N GLU A 241 5.75 9.33 -32.44
CA GLU A 241 6.28 7.99 -32.67
C GLU A 241 7.66 8.08 -33.30
N PHE A 242 8.60 7.30 -32.78
CA PHE A 242 9.97 7.19 -33.22
C PHE A 242 10.32 5.73 -33.55
N ASN A 243 11.20 5.53 -34.50
CA ASN A 243 11.93 4.28 -34.63
C ASN A 243 13.01 4.17 -33.53
N GLY A 244 13.55 2.97 -33.30
CA GLY A 244 14.61 2.74 -32.31
C GLY A 244 15.89 3.54 -32.55
N ASP A 245 16.12 4.02 -33.78
CA ASP A 245 17.25 4.91 -34.19
C ASP A 245 16.95 6.39 -33.93
N ALA A 246 15.86 6.72 -33.24
CA ALA A 246 15.38 8.07 -32.96
C ALA A 246 14.85 8.85 -34.18
N SER A 247 14.73 8.25 -35.36
CA SER A 247 14.07 8.89 -36.50
C SER A 247 12.57 9.01 -36.22
N VAL A 248 12.00 10.20 -36.52
CA VAL A 248 10.56 10.47 -36.34
C VAL A 248 9.77 9.69 -37.36
N LYS A 249 8.82 8.89 -36.89
CA LYS A 249 7.89 8.13 -37.71
C LYS A 249 6.57 8.89 -37.91
N ARG A 250 6.05 9.47 -36.83
CA ARG A 250 4.77 10.18 -36.86
C ARG A 250 4.69 11.22 -35.74
N ILE A 251 4.02 12.32 -36.03
CA ILE A 251 3.63 13.32 -35.03
C ILE A 251 2.11 13.48 -35.09
N SER A 252 1.43 13.32 -33.96
CA SER A 252 0.02 13.57 -33.77
C SER A 252 -0.16 14.75 -32.83
N TYR A 253 -0.47 15.92 -33.40
CA TYR A 253 -0.72 17.11 -32.60
C TYR A 253 -2.04 17.01 -31.84
N PRO A 254 -2.17 17.66 -30.68
CA PRO A 254 -3.45 17.79 -29.99
C PRO A 254 -4.50 18.38 -30.94
N SER A 255 -5.69 17.79 -30.94
CA SER A 255 -6.81 18.39 -31.66
C SER A 255 -7.22 19.69 -30.95
N PRO A 256 -7.64 20.74 -31.69
CA PRO A 256 -8.14 21.99 -31.09
C PRO A 256 -9.40 21.78 -30.24
#